data_3b6ce5863f0aa0d186956b0e98963cd2
#
_entry.id   3b6ce5863f0aa0d186956b0e98963cd2
#
_cell.length_a   1.000
_cell.length_b   1.000
_cell.length_c   1.000
_cell.angle_alpha   90.00
_cell.angle_beta   90.00
_cell.angle_gamma   90.00
#
_symmetry.space_group_name_H-M   'P 1'
#
loop_
_entity.id
_entity.type
_entity.pdbx_description
1 polymer ?
#
loop_
_entity_poly.entity_id
_entity_poly.type
_entity_poly.pdbx_seq_one_letter_code
_entity_poly.pdbx_strand_id
1 'polypeptide(L)'
;VDASHRDAFDRWYAQEHLPEALEKFEAVGASRGWSDVDASLHYAFYEFPSLEAARAISTSDAIKAMIAEFDRLWDGKVVRTREVLEIKQSL
;
A
#
# COMPACT_ATOMS: atom_id res chain seq x y z
N VAL A 1 -0.90 -2.93 -12.39
CA VAL A 1 -2.37 -2.79 -12.53
C VAL A 1 -2.73 -2.77 -14.01
N ASP A 2 -3.62 -3.65 -14.40
CA ASP A 2 -4.12 -3.71 -15.78
C ASP A 2 -4.84 -2.40 -16.13
N ALA A 3 -4.62 -1.89 -17.34
CA ALA A 3 -5.21 -0.63 -17.80
C ALA A 3 -6.74 -0.62 -17.69
N SER A 4 -7.40 -1.75 -17.93
CA SER A 4 -8.86 -1.87 -17.83
C SER A 4 -9.40 -1.74 -16.41
N HIS A 5 -8.53 -1.91 -15.40
CA HIS A 5 -8.89 -1.85 -13.99
C HIS A 5 -8.34 -0.62 -13.26
N ARG A 6 -7.59 0.22 -13.96
CA ARG A 6 -6.87 1.35 -13.37
C ARG A 6 -7.78 2.32 -12.62
N ASP A 7 -8.87 2.74 -13.23
CA ASP A 7 -9.78 3.73 -12.64
C ASP A 7 -10.51 3.16 -11.42
N ALA A 8 -10.96 1.92 -11.49
CA ALA A 8 -11.63 1.26 -10.38
C ALA A 8 -10.65 1.05 -9.21
N PHE A 9 -9.43 0.63 -9.49
CA PHE A 9 -8.38 0.46 -8.50
C PHE A 9 -8.04 1.78 -7.83
N ASP A 10 -7.86 2.84 -8.61
CA ASP A 10 -7.55 4.18 -8.09
C ASP A 10 -8.62 4.67 -7.11
N ARG A 11 -9.88 4.53 -7.49
CA ARG A 11 -11.01 4.95 -6.66
C ARG A 11 -11.10 4.15 -5.38
N TRP A 12 -10.99 2.83 -5.48
CA TRP A 12 -11.03 1.94 -4.32
C TRP A 12 -9.90 2.24 -3.35
N TYR A 13 -8.69 2.43 -3.87
CA TYR A 13 -7.52 2.73 -3.04
C TYR A 13 -7.69 4.05 -2.30
N ALA A 14 -8.17 5.08 -3.00
CA ALA A 14 -8.36 6.41 -2.42
C ALA A 14 -9.45 6.44 -1.36
N GLN A 15 -10.56 5.78 -1.62
CA GLN A 15 -11.76 5.89 -0.77
C GLN A 15 -11.79 4.86 0.36
N GLU A 16 -11.22 3.70 0.15
CA GLU A 16 -11.35 2.60 1.10
C GLU A 16 -10.01 2.11 1.64
N HIS A 17 -9.10 1.69 0.76
CA HIS A 17 -7.91 0.96 1.19
C HIS A 17 -6.89 1.82 1.92
N LEU A 18 -6.51 2.98 1.38
CA LEU A 18 -5.48 3.81 2.00
C LEU A 18 -5.91 4.35 3.38
N PRO A 19 -7.13 4.90 3.54
CA PRO A 19 -7.58 5.33 4.85
C PRO A 19 -7.67 4.20 5.87
N GLU A 20 -8.15 3.04 5.45
CA GLU A 20 -8.24 1.87 6.33
C GLU A 20 -6.86 1.36 6.74
N ALA A 21 -5.92 1.29 5.81
CA ALA A 21 -4.56 0.86 6.09
C ALA A 21 -3.85 1.83 7.02
N LEU A 22 -4.01 3.13 6.83
CA LEU A 22 -3.44 4.14 7.71
C LEU A 22 -3.86 3.91 9.16
N GLU A 23 -5.15 3.67 9.37
CA GLU A 23 -5.71 3.44 10.71
C GLU A 23 -5.25 2.10 11.29
N LYS A 24 -5.41 1.02 10.53
CA LYS A 24 -5.11 -0.34 11.03
C LYS A 24 -3.64 -0.59 11.24
N PHE A 25 -2.78 0.04 10.46
CA PHE A 25 -1.33 -0.08 10.63
C PHE A 25 -0.79 0.90 11.67
N GLU A 26 -1.60 1.83 12.15
CA GLU A 26 -1.18 2.90 13.04
C GLU A 26 0.01 3.66 12.47
N ALA A 27 0.02 3.85 11.16
CA ALA A 27 1.06 4.58 10.47
C ALA A 27 0.96 6.07 10.78
N VAL A 28 2.11 6.75 10.79
CA VAL A 28 2.15 8.20 11.02
C VAL A 28 1.84 9.00 9.77
N GLY A 29 1.86 8.35 8.61
CA GLY A 29 1.51 8.96 7.35
C GLY A 29 1.31 7.89 6.28
N ALA A 30 0.56 8.24 5.24
CA ALA A 30 0.36 7.39 4.08
C ALA A 30 0.24 8.26 2.85
N SER A 31 0.79 7.78 1.75
CA SER A 31 0.70 8.44 0.46
C SER A 31 0.68 7.40 -0.64
N ARG A 32 0.19 7.80 -1.81
CA ARG A 32 0.13 6.92 -2.97
C ARG A 32 0.24 7.73 -4.26
N GLY A 33 0.56 7.06 -5.34
CA GLY A 33 0.64 7.70 -6.63
C GLY A 33 0.86 6.72 -7.75
N TRP A 34 0.79 7.24 -8.96
CA TRP A 34 1.04 6.49 -10.18
C TRP A 34 2.37 6.93 -10.79
N SER A 35 3.09 5.98 -11.38
CA SER A 35 4.31 6.28 -12.10
C SER A 35 4.01 7.10 -13.37
N ASP A 36 4.86 8.10 -13.65
CA ASP A 36 4.78 8.84 -14.91
C ASP A 36 5.55 8.16 -16.04
N VAL A 37 6.30 7.10 -15.70
CA VAL A 37 7.06 6.32 -16.67
C VAL A 37 6.28 5.12 -17.16
N ASP A 38 5.54 4.47 -16.26
CA ASP A 38 4.73 3.29 -16.57
C ASP A 38 3.37 3.45 -15.91
N ALA A 39 2.35 3.68 -16.72
CA ALA A 39 0.98 3.92 -16.25
C ALA A 39 0.35 2.73 -15.52
N SER A 40 0.95 1.54 -15.60
CA SER A 40 0.47 0.35 -14.90
C SER A 40 0.99 0.26 -13.47
N LEU A 41 1.99 1.06 -13.10
CA LEU A 41 2.62 1.02 -11.78
C LEU A 41 1.98 1.99 -10.81
N HIS A 42 1.44 1.45 -9.74
CA HIS A 42 0.92 2.20 -8.60
C HIS A 42 1.83 1.98 -7.40
N TYR A 43 2.10 3.05 -6.65
CA TYR A 43 2.92 3.01 -5.44
C TYR A 43 2.11 3.50 -4.26
N ALA A 44 2.25 2.81 -3.12
CA ALA A 44 1.71 3.27 -1.85
C ALA A 44 2.82 3.23 -0.79
N PHE A 45 2.88 4.25 0.03
CA PHE A 45 3.89 4.42 1.06
C PHE A 45 3.21 4.62 2.41
N TYR A 46 3.68 3.88 3.41
CA TYR A 46 3.22 4.02 4.78
C TYR A 46 4.43 4.35 5.65
N GLU A 47 4.33 5.42 6.42
CA GLU A 47 5.42 5.89 7.26
C GLU A 47 5.21 5.46 8.70
N PHE A 48 6.29 5.02 9.33
CA PHE A 48 6.31 4.57 10.71
C PHE A 48 7.42 5.30 11.47
N PRO A 49 7.30 5.43 12.81
CA PRO A 49 8.27 6.19 13.59
C PRO A 49 9.65 5.53 13.65
N SER A 50 9.75 4.23 13.32
CA SER A 50 11.02 3.50 13.36
C SER A 50 11.01 2.32 12.40
N LEU A 51 12.20 1.83 12.06
CA LEU A 51 12.36 0.61 11.27
C LEU A 51 11.73 -0.60 11.97
N GLU A 52 11.85 -0.66 13.29
CA GLU A 52 11.25 -1.75 14.07
C GLU A 52 9.72 -1.75 13.98
N ALA A 53 9.10 -0.58 14.04
CA ALA A 53 7.64 -0.45 13.89
C ALA A 53 7.18 -0.91 12.51
N ALA A 54 7.90 -0.51 11.46
CA ALA A 54 7.59 -0.94 10.10
C ALA A 54 7.72 -2.46 9.93
N ARG A 55 8.77 -3.04 10.49
CA ARG A 55 8.98 -4.49 10.44
C ARG A 55 7.92 -5.26 11.23
N ALA A 56 7.50 -4.74 12.38
CA ALA A 56 6.45 -5.35 13.19
C ALA A 56 5.12 -5.41 12.42
N ILE A 57 4.77 -4.34 11.71
CA ILE A 57 3.56 -4.30 10.88
C ILE A 57 3.66 -5.30 9.72
N SER A 58 4.83 -5.47 9.12
CA SER A 58 4.99 -6.35 7.95
C SER A 58 4.72 -7.83 8.26
N THR A 59 4.70 -8.22 9.54
CA THR A 59 4.38 -9.58 9.98
C THR A 59 3.13 -9.65 10.85
N SER A 60 2.39 -8.55 10.97
CA SER A 60 1.22 -8.44 11.85
C SER A 60 -0.03 -9.10 11.28
N ASP A 61 -1.00 -9.39 12.14
CA ASP A 61 -2.32 -9.86 11.71
C ASP A 61 -3.07 -8.78 10.92
N ALA A 62 -2.84 -7.51 11.24
CA ALA A 62 -3.44 -6.39 10.52
C ALA A 62 -3.06 -6.41 9.05
N ILE A 63 -1.77 -6.61 8.73
CA ILE A 63 -1.35 -6.64 7.33
C ILE A 63 -1.84 -7.90 6.62
N LYS A 64 -1.92 -9.02 7.33
CA LYS A 64 -2.46 -10.26 6.75
C LYS A 64 -3.92 -10.10 6.35
N ALA A 65 -4.71 -9.43 7.19
CA ALA A 65 -6.11 -9.15 6.91
C ALA A 65 -6.27 -8.21 5.70
N MET A 66 -5.43 -7.17 5.63
CA MET A 66 -5.45 -6.22 4.52
C MET A 66 -5.03 -6.88 3.20
N ILE A 67 -4.04 -7.78 3.25
CA ILE A 67 -3.60 -8.56 2.09
C ILE A 67 -4.73 -9.47 1.61
N ALA A 68 -5.42 -10.15 2.53
CA ALA A 68 -6.52 -11.04 2.18
C ALA A 68 -7.65 -10.29 1.48
N GLU A 69 -8.00 -9.10 1.94
CA GLU A 69 -9.01 -8.28 1.30
C GLU A 69 -8.56 -7.77 -0.06
N PHE A 70 -7.31 -7.33 -0.18
CA PHE A 70 -6.73 -6.92 -1.45
C PHE A 70 -6.81 -8.05 -2.47
N ASP A 71 -6.40 -9.25 -2.09
CA ASP A 71 -6.39 -10.41 -2.97
C ASP A 71 -7.82 -10.81 -3.36
N ARG A 72 -8.77 -10.73 -2.44
CA ARG A 72 -10.18 -11.02 -2.72
C ARG A 72 -10.73 -10.16 -3.85
N LEU A 73 -10.32 -8.88 -3.89
CA LEU A 73 -10.82 -7.92 -4.86
C LEU A 73 -10.02 -7.89 -6.16
N TRP A 74 -8.70 -8.09 -6.07
CA TRP A 74 -7.77 -7.79 -7.17
C TRP A 74 -6.93 -8.97 -7.65
N ASP A 75 -7.13 -10.17 -7.12
CA ASP A 75 -6.40 -11.34 -7.57
C ASP A 75 -6.58 -11.57 -9.07
N GLY A 76 -5.46 -11.81 -9.78
CA GLY A 76 -5.45 -11.96 -11.23
C GLY A 76 -5.55 -10.67 -12.01
N LYS A 77 -5.77 -9.52 -11.35
CA LYS A 77 -5.89 -8.19 -11.99
C LYS A 77 -4.71 -7.28 -11.64
N VAL A 78 -4.10 -7.50 -10.49
CA VAL A 78 -3.00 -6.69 -9.95
C VAL A 78 -1.94 -7.63 -9.39
N VAL A 79 -0.69 -7.39 -9.76
CA VAL A 79 0.47 -8.04 -9.13
C VAL A 79 1.05 -7.07 -8.14
N ARG A 80 1.30 -7.53 -6.93
CA ARG A 80 1.75 -6.70 -5.82
C ARG A 80 3.09 -7.20 -5.29
N THR A 81 3.99 -6.25 -5.02
CA THR A 81 5.21 -6.48 -4.24
C THR A 81 5.25 -5.50 -3.09
N ARG A 82 6.05 -5.80 -2.08
CA ARG A 82 6.14 -4.99 -0.88
C ARG A 82 7.53 -5.10 -0.28
N GLU A 83 8.01 -3.98 0.25
CA GLU A 83 9.29 -3.95 0.95
C GLU A 83 9.27 -2.92 2.06
N VAL A 84 10.21 -3.03 2.99
CA VAL A 84 10.42 -2.05 4.07
C VAL A 84 11.67 -1.26 3.72
N LEU A 85 11.56 0.07 3.77
CA LEU A 85 12.66 0.98 3.50
C LEU A 85 13.09 1.65 4.80
N GLU A 86 14.38 1.65 5.07
CA GLU A 86 14.95 2.45 6.14
C GLU A 86 15.39 3.80 5.56
N ILE A 87 14.73 4.88 6.00
CA ILE A 87 15.06 6.22 5.52
C ILE A 87 16.33 6.68 6.23
N LYS A 88 17.39 6.91 5.48
CA LYS A 88 18.68 7.33 6.03
C LYS A 88 18.81 8.83 6.17
N GLN A 89 18.05 9.60 5.39
CA GLN A 89 18.11 11.05 5.41
C GLN A 89 16.80 11.63 4.90
N SER A 90 16.32 12.65 5.59
CA SER A 90 15.15 13.41 5.18
C SER A 90 15.43 14.89 5.43
N LEU A 91 15.31 15.70 4.40
CA LEU A 91 15.63 17.14 4.44
C LEU A 91 14.39 18.01 4.44
#